data_cdd70826853a81cfa8d27d00c1252a4d
#
_entry.id   cdd70826853a81cfa8d27d00c1252a4d
#
_cell.length_a   1.000
_cell.length_b   1.000
_cell.length_c   1.000
_cell.angle_alpha   90.00
_cell.angle_beta   90.00
_cell.angle_gamma   90.00
#
_symmetry.space_group_name_H-M   'P 1'
#
loop_
_entity.id
_entity.type
_entity.pdbx_description
1 polymer ?
#
loop_
_entity_poly.entity_id
_entity_poly.type
_entity_poly.pdbx_seq_one_letter_code
_entity_poly.pdbx_strand_id
1 'polypeptide(L)'
;MLRIYCKNTDTFQEFQEGTTLLDMLPAFDFERPYDILSAKVNNVSEGLKFRVFNNRDVEFLDYRSYNGRSIYCRSLSFLLCKAMRDLHPGYRVILRRPISKGYFCTVDKPDGTPITPEEVEAVREHMRELVAQDIPFRRHEVQTAEAIRIFKKLGYEDKVKLLRTGDDVYITYYDLGNTADYFYDALVPSTGLLKVWELSAYQGGMLLRVPDRHAPEQLAPFNEQPKTFEVFRETLRWNRIMGLATVGDVNTACQQGQASDLIQVAEALQEKKIVEIAEEIDRRHAMADPVRIVLITGPTSSGKSTFCRRLSVQLKACGLHPVSFSTDDYFVNRLDTPKLPDGTYDFDNFDTVDHDYLQEDVLQLLAGEEVEVPEYNFVTGKREFNGKRLKLDESSILLIEGIHALNPNLTNLVPEAAKFRIFINTITSISLDDHNCIPTSDNRLLRRIVRDYNKGAFSARETIANWPNVRRAEVKWIYPYQETADVLFNSAYLLEFAVLRTHAERILATVPKNCPEYSEAHRLLLFLHYFIPVSDKELPPTSLIRSFIG
;
A
#
# COMPACT_ATOMS: atom_id res chain seq x y z
N MET A 1 16.87 -32.38 22.88
CA MET A 1 15.80 -31.46 23.33
C MET A 1 16.18 -30.06 22.94
N LEU A 2 15.21 -29.28 22.41
CA LEU A 2 15.37 -27.87 22.04
C LEU A 2 14.79 -27.02 23.16
N ARG A 3 15.49 -25.94 23.53
CA ARG A 3 14.98 -24.94 24.46
C ARG A 3 14.39 -23.77 23.68
N ILE A 4 13.09 -23.58 23.79
CA ILE A 4 12.31 -22.54 23.07
C ILE A 4 11.88 -21.49 24.08
N TYR A 5 12.24 -20.23 23.80
CA TYR A 5 11.76 -19.06 24.54
C TYR A 5 10.49 -18.53 23.89
N CYS A 6 9.42 -18.40 24.66
CA CYS A 6 8.15 -17.84 24.19
C CYS A 6 7.99 -16.39 24.69
N LYS A 7 7.97 -15.43 23.79
CA LYS A 7 7.82 -14.00 24.13
C LYS A 7 6.45 -13.66 24.72
N ASN A 8 5.40 -14.46 24.38
CA ASN A 8 4.05 -14.23 24.91
C ASN A 8 3.94 -14.54 26.41
N THR A 9 4.76 -15.45 26.94
CA THR A 9 4.75 -15.89 28.35
C THR A 9 5.98 -15.48 29.13
N ASP A 10 7.02 -14.99 28.45
CA ASP A 10 8.36 -14.74 29.03
C ASP A 10 8.96 -16.00 29.69
N THR A 11 8.73 -17.18 29.08
CA THR A 11 9.16 -18.48 29.63
C THR A 11 9.86 -19.34 28.60
N PHE A 12 10.59 -20.35 29.08
CA PHE A 12 11.22 -21.38 28.29
C PHE A 12 10.48 -22.71 28.45
N GLN A 13 10.38 -23.46 27.34
CA GLN A 13 9.90 -24.84 27.31
C GLN A 13 10.83 -25.70 26.46
N GLU A 14 10.87 -27.01 26.75
CA GLU A 14 11.72 -27.96 26.05
C GLU A 14 10.87 -28.83 25.09
N PHE A 15 11.36 -28.98 23.86
CA PHE A 15 10.70 -29.76 22.81
C PHE A 15 11.68 -30.69 22.10
N GLN A 16 11.16 -31.69 21.41
CA GLN A 16 11.95 -32.51 20.51
C GLN A 16 12.26 -31.74 19.21
N GLU A 17 13.40 -32.05 18.58
CA GLU A 17 13.74 -31.53 17.26
C GLU A 17 12.67 -31.89 16.22
N GLY A 18 12.34 -30.94 15.34
CA GLY A 18 11.31 -31.12 14.33
C GLY A 18 9.87 -30.95 14.81
N THR A 19 9.63 -30.60 16.09
CA THR A 19 8.29 -30.20 16.59
C THR A 19 7.82 -28.96 15.85
N THR A 20 6.55 -28.94 15.44
CA THR A 20 5.96 -27.77 14.78
C THR A 20 5.56 -26.69 15.78
N LEU A 21 5.47 -25.43 15.32
CA LEU A 21 4.96 -24.34 16.15
C LEU A 21 3.52 -24.60 16.64
N LEU A 22 2.71 -25.28 15.83
CA LEU A 22 1.35 -25.68 16.18
C LEU A 22 1.32 -26.67 17.35
N ASP A 23 2.22 -27.66 17.33
CA ASP A 23 2.34 -28.66 18.40
C ASP A 23 2.99 -28.08 19.67
N MET A 24 3.78 -27.01 19.56
CA MET A 24 4.37 -26.30 20.69
C MET A 24 3.36 -25.38 21.40
N LEU A 25 2.39 -24.83 20.67
CA LEU A 25 1.45 -23.82 21.16
C LEU A 25 0.70 -24.21 22.44
N PRO A 26 0.21 -25.45 22.63
CA PRO A 26 -0.49 -25.85 23.85
C PRO A 26 0.38 -25.85 25.13
N ALA A 27 1.71 -25.94 24.98
CA ALA A 27 2.64 -25.95 26.12
C ALA A 27 2.87 -24.56 26.75
N PHE A 28 2.43 -23.48 26.07
CA PHE A 28 2.54 -22.13 26.57
C PHE A 28 1.18 -21.59 27.01
N ASP A 29 1.09 -21.18 28.26
CA ASP A 29 -0.14 -20.67 28.86
C ASP A 29 -0.16 -19.11 28.79
N PHE A 30 -0.94 -18.57 27.85
CA PHE A 30 -1.21 -17.14 27.71
C PHE A 30 -2.62 -16.91 27.18
N GLU A 31 -3.16 -15.71 27.41
CA GLU A 31 -4.49 -15.34 26.95
C GLU A 31 -4.58 -15.34 25.42
N ARG A 32 -5.54 -16.10 24.88
CA ARG A 32 -5.79 -16.26 23.43
C ARG A 32 -7.23 -15.90 23.10
N PRO A 33 -7.54 -14.60 23.04
CA PRO A 33 -8.91 -14.17 22.73
C PRO A 33 -9.33 -14.55 21.30
N TYR A 34 -8.35 -14.78 20.43
CA TYR A 34 -8.54 -15.19 19.03
C TYR A 34 -7.62 -16.35 18.66
N ASP A 35 -8.00 -17.06 17.58
CA ASP A 35 -7.18 -18.15 17.04
C ASP A 35 -5.77 -17.64 16.68
N ILE A 36 -4.75 -18.38 17.08
CA ILE A 36 -3.37 -18.11 16.66
C ILE A 36 -3.20 -18.57 15.21
N LEU A 37 -2.69 -17.68 14.37
CA LEU A 37 -2.60 -17.89 12.92
C LEU A 37 -1.18 -18.06 12.42
N SER A 38 -0.21 -17.52 13.15
CA SER A 38 1.21 -17.51 12.77
C SER A 38 2.09 -17.34 13.99
N ALA A 39 3.41 -17.41 13.78
CA ALA A 39 4.39 -17.00 14.78
C ALA A 39 5.58 -16.29 14.14
N LYS A 40 6.30 -15.49 14.92
CA LYS A 40 7.66 -15.08 14.58
C LYS A 40 8.65 -16.02 15.23
N VAL A 41 9.61 -16.50 14.46
CA VAL A 41 10.75 -17.31 14.91
C VAL A 41 12.01 -16.48 14.72
N ASN A 42 12.66 -16.06 15.79
CA ASN A 42 13.78 -15.10 15.75
C ASN A 42 13.46 -13.87 14.88
N ASN A 43 12.29 -13.28 15.08
CA ASN A 43 11.76 -12.13 14.33
C ASN A 43 11.49 -12.37 12.83
N VAL A 44 11.46 -13.62 12.36
CA VAL A 44 11.01 -13.96 11.01
C VAL A 44 9.59 -14.54 11.07
N SER A 45 8.70 -14.08 10.21
CA SER A 45 7.32 -14.57 10.14
C SER A 45 7.28 -15.99 9.59
N GLU A 46 6.60 -16.89 10.30
CA GLU A 46 6.47 -18.29 9.94
C GLU A 46 5.03 -18.79 10.14
N GLY A 47 4.62 -19.76 9.32
CA GLY A 47 3.36 -20.46 9.52
C GLY A 47 3.43 -21.46 10.66
N LEU A 48 2.30 -21.80 11.28
CA LEU A 48 2.26 -22.69 12.43
C LEU A 48 2.75 -24.13 12.15
N LYS A 49 2.80 -24.55 10.88
CA LYS A 49 3.39 -25.85 10.47
C LYS A 49 4.91 -25.84 10.33
N PHE A 50 5.55 -24.69 10.58
CA PHE A 50 7.02 -24.58 10.58
C PHE A 50 7.62 -25.52 11.63
N ARG A 51 8.66 -26.28 11.24
CA ARG A 51 9.38 -27.21 12.13
C ARG A 51 10.63 -26.56 12.68
N VAL A 52 10.83 -26.65 13.98
CA VAL A 52 11.97 -26.07 14.68
C VAL A 52 13.02 -27.13 14.94
N PHE A 53 14.27 -26.86 14.57
CA PHE A 53 15.42 -27.78 14.73
C PHE A 53 16.52 -27.23 15.63
N ASN A 54 16.42 -25.98 16.11
CA ASN A 54 17.40 -25.33 16.96
C ASN A 54 16.68 -24.50 18.03
N ASN A 55 17.41 -24.11 19.09
CA ASN A 55 16.89 -23.15 20.06
C ASN A 55 16.46 -21.85 19.38
N ARG A 56 15.28 -21.37 19.69
CA ARG A 56 14.65 -20.21 19.06
C ARG A 56 13.83 -19.40 20.05
N ASP A 57 13.68 -18.11 19.72
CA ASP A 57 12.67 -17.24 20.29
C ASP A 57 11.42 -17.31 19.42
N VAL A 58 10.26 -17.51 20.04
CA VAL A 58 8.98 -17.63 19.36
C VAL A 58 8.00 -16.58 19.92
N GLU A 59 7.26 -15.93 19.04
CA GLU A 59 6.15 -15.02 19.36
C GLU A 59 4.93 -15.45 18.58
N PHE A 60 3.89 -15.98 19.23
CA PHE A 60 2.65 -16.39 18.60
C PHE A 60 1.74 -15.20 18.31
N LEU A 61 1.10 -15.20 17.14
CA LEU A 61 0.39 -14.05 16.60
C LEU A 61 -1.03 -14.44 16.13
N ASP A 62 -2.02 -13.65 16.56
CA ASP A 62 -3.40 -13.71 16.09
C ASP A 62 -3.65 -12.73 14.92
N TYR A 63 -4.93 -12.63 14.48
CA TYR A 63 -5.36 -11.76 13.37
C TYR A 63 -5.08 -10.26 13.60
N ARG A 64 -5.02 -9.77 14.82
CA ARG A 64 -4.78 -8.36 15.15
C ARG A 64 -3.37 -7.91 14.74
N SER A 65 -2.43 -8.83 14.70
CA SER A 65 -1.08 -8.58 14.18
C SER A 65 -1.09 -8.41 12.65
N TYR A 66 -0.13 -7.66 12.11
CA TYR A 66 0.02 -7.51 10.66
C TYR A 66 0.27 -8.86 9.98
N ASN A 67 1.15 -9.69 10.54
CA ASN A 67 1.52 -10.98 9.97
C ASN A 67 0.36 -11.98 10.03
N GLY A 68 -0.33 -12.09 11.16
CA GLY A 68 -1.50 -12.97 11.30
C GLY A 68 -2.63 -12.61 10.32
N ARG A 69 -2.91 -11.30 10.18
CA ARG A 69 -3.87 -10.81 9.18
C ARG A 69 -3.42 -11.13 7.75
N SER A 70 -2.15 -10.92 7.42
CA SER A 70 -1.62 -11.18 6.07
C SER A 70 -1.75 -12.66 5.70
N ILE A 71 -1.38 -13.55 6.62
CA ILE A 71 -1.52 -15.02 6.46
C ILE A 71 -2.99 -15.42 6.29
N TYR A 72 -3.89 -14.89 7.11
CA TYR A 72 -5.32 -15.14 6.99
C TYR A 72 -5.87 -14.71 5.62
N CYS A 73 -5.62 -13.47 5.22
CA CYS A 73 -6.12 -12.93 3.96
C CYS A 73 -5.59 -13.70 2.75
N ARG A 74 -4.32 -14.11 2.78
CA ARG A 74 -3.70 -14.93 1.72
C ARG A 74 -4.33 -16.31 1.65
N SER A 75 -4.58 -16.95 2.78
CA SER A 75 -5.26 -18.24 2.84
C SER A 75 -6.70 -18.16 2.35
N LEU A 76 -7.40 -17.06 2.68
CA LEU A 76 -8.75 -16.79 2.21
C LEU A 76 -8.78 -16.55 0.69
N SER A 77 -7.75 -15.90 0.13
CA SER A 77 -7.60 -15.75 -1.31
C SER A 77 -7.44 -17.09 -2.01
N PHE A 78 -6.64 -17.99 -1.44
CA PHE A 78 -6.50 -19.33 -1.99
C PHE A 78 -7.80 -20.14 -1.89
N LEU A 79 -8.55 -20.01 -0.81
CA LEU A 79 -9.87 -20.61 -0.66
C LEU A 79 -10.84 -20.15 -1.77
N LEU A 80 -10.85 -18.84 -2.08
CA LEU A 80 -11.65 -18.29 -3.18
C LEU A 80 -11.22 -18.88 -4.54
N CYS A 81 -9.91 -18.91 -4.82
CA CYS A 81 -9.38 -19.47 -6.06
C CYS A 81 -9.71 -20.97 -6.21
N LYS A 82 -9.65 -21.72 -5.10
CA LYS A 82 -10.06 -23.13 -5.04
C LYS A 82 -11.56 -23.28 -5.37
N ALA A 83 -12.42 -22.52 -4.70
CA ALA A 83 -13.87 -22.59 -4.92
C ALA A 83 -14.26 -22.23 -6.36
N MET A 84 -13.64 -21.19 -6.90
CA MET A 84 -13.83 -20.79 -8.30
C MET A 84 -13.39 -21.88 -9.28
N ARG A 85 -12.25 -22.50 -9.02
CA ARG A 85 -11.73 -23.57 -9.88
C ARG A 85 -12.59 -24.83 -9.83
N ASP A 86 -13.16 -25.16 -8.68
CA ASP A 86 -14.05 -26.33 -8.52
C ASP A 86 -15.36 -26.16 -9.30
N LEU A 87 -15.97 -24.98 -9.22
CA LEU A 87 -17.25 -24.69 -9.87
C LEU A 87 -17.09 -24.24 -11.32
N HIS A 88 -16.03 -23.49 -11.63
CA HIS A 88 -15.83 -22.84 -12.91
C HIS A 88 -14.37 -23.00 -13.40
N PRO A 89 -13.93 -24.22 -13.77
CA PRO A 89 -12.51 -24.53 -14.05
C PRO A 89 -11.93 -23.74 -15.25
N GLY A 90 -12.77 -23.11 -16.07
CA GLY A 90 -12.35 -22.28 -17.20
C GLY A 90 -12.28 -20.77 -16.88
N TYR A 91 -12.67 -20.35 -15.66
CA TYR A 91 -12.65 -18.93 -15.30
C TYR A 91 -11.29 -18.56 -14.69
N ARG A 92 -10.76 -17.38 -15.09
CA ARG A 92 -9.55 -16.82 -14.52
C ARG A 92 -9.91 -15.78 -13.47
N VAL A 93 -9.57 -16.04 -12.22
CA VAL A 93 -9.78 -15.10 -11.10
C VAL A 93 -8.53 -14.29 -10.90
N ILE A 94 -8.69 -12.97 -10.73
CA ILE A 94 -7.56 -12.09 -10.47
C ILE A 94 -7.87 -11.23 -9.26
N LEU A 95 -7.09 -11.38 -8.20
CA LEU A 95 -7.15 -10.52 -7.02
C LEU A 95 -6.44 -9.21 -7.34
N ARG A 96 -7.18 -8.09 -7.29
CA ARG A 96 -6.66 -6.81 -7.76
C ARG A 96 -6.07 -5.97 -6.64
N ARG A 97 -6.91 -5.48 -5.73
CA ARG A 97 -6.47 -4.56 -4.67
C ARG A 97 -7.44 -4.54 -3.50
N PRO A 98 -6.97 -4.09 -2.33
CA PRO A 98 -7.87 -3.78 -1.22
C PRO A 98 -8.82 -2.63 -1.58
N ILE A 99 -10.13 -2.88 -1.42
CA ILE A 99 -11.20 -1.88 -1.46
C ILE A 99 -11.99 -2.05 -0.17
N SER A 100 -12.28 -0.97 0.52
CA SER A 100 -13.05 -0.99 1.78
C SER A 100 -12.54 -2.03 2.78
N LYS A 101 -11.21 -2.16 2.91
CA LYS A 101 -10.51 -3.16 3.74
C LYS A 101 -10.72 -4.64 3.30
N GLY A 102 -11.39 -4.89 2.15
CA GLY A 102 -11.52 -6.19 1.48
C GLY A 102 -10.70 -6.25 0.19
N TYR A 103 -10.92 -7.28 -0.63
CA TYR A 103 -10.23 -7.44 -1.92
C TYR A 103 -11.23 -7.42 -3.07
N PHE A 104 -11.03 -6.52 -4.02
CA PHE A 104 -11.75 -6.56 -5.28
C PHE A 104 -11.09 -7.61 -6.19
N CYS A 105 -11.94 -8.48 -6.77
CA CYS A 105 -11.51 -9.55 -7.65
C CYS A 105 -12.21 -9.41 -9.00
N THR A 106 -11.45 -9.48 -10.10
CA THR A 106 -12.02 -9.60 -11.44
C THR A 106 -12.04 -11.05 -11.87
N VAL A 107 -13.00 -11.40 -12.71
CA VAL A 107 -13.15 -12.74 -13.28
C VAL A 107 -13.16 -12.60 -14.79
N ASP A 108 -12.20 -13.23 -15.46
CA ASP A 108 -12.17 -13.32 -16.92
C ASP A 108 -12.83 -14.66 -17.29
N LYS A 109 -14.03 -14.58 -17.91
CA LYS A 109 -14.78 -15.73 -18.42
C LYS A 109 -14.40 -16.00 -19.88
N PRO A 110 -14.47 -17.26 -20.35
CA PRO A 110 -14.17 -17.59 -21.74
C PRO A 110 -15.06 -16.88 -22.77
N ASP A 111 -16.29 -16.55 -22.40
CA ASP A 111 -17.27 -15.83 -23.24
C ASP A 111 -17.15 -14.30 -23.13
N GLY A 112 -16.25 -13.80 -22.27
CA GLY A 112 -16.04 -12.37 -22.06
C GLY A 112 -17.14 -11.65 -21.29
N THR A 113 -18.17 -12.38 -20.78
CA THR A 113 -19.25 -11.79 -19.96
C THR A 113 -18.78 -11.56 -18.52
N PRO A 114 -19.36 -10.59 -17.79
CA PRO A 114 -19.07 -10.43 -16.36
C PRO A 114 -19.61 -11.63 -15.56
N ILE A 115 -19.03 -11.85 -14.37
CA ILE A 115 -19.58 -12.83 -13.42
C ILE A 115 -20.94 -12.35 -12.92
N THR A 116 -21.91 -13.27 -12.80
CA THR A 116 -23.27 -12.94 -12.33
C THR A 116 -23.39 -13.04 -10.81
N PRO A 117 -24.37 -12.36 -10.19
CA PRO A 117 -24.62 -12.49 -8.76
C PRO A 117 -24.90 -13.91 -8.31
N GLU A 118 -25.58 -14.72 -9.13
CA GLU A 118 -25.90 -16.13 -8.86
C GLU A 118 -24.63 -16.99 -8.86
N GLU A 119 -23.71 -16.75 -9.80
CA GLU A 119 -22.41 -17.42 -9.81
C GLU A 119 -21.59 -17.06 -8.55
N VAL A 120 -21.61 -15.79 -8.13
CA VAL A 120 -20.91 -15.34 -6.91
C VAL A 120 -21.52 -16.00 -5.67
N GLU A 121 -22.85 -16.14 -5.60
CA GLU A 121 -23.54 -16.80 -4.52
C GLU A 121 -23.13 -18.29 -4.43
N ALA A 122 -23.12 -19.00 -5.56
CA ALA A 122 -22.70 -20.39 -5.62
C ALA A 122 -21.24 -20.57 -5.11
N VAL A 123 -20.34 -19.67 -5.50
CA VAL A 123 -18.96 -19.66 -5.04
C VAL A 123 -18.90 -19.41 -3.52
N ARG A 124 -19.69 -18.47 -3.01
CA ARG A 124 -19.75 -18.16 -1.58
C ARG A 124 -20.20 -19.39 -0.76
N GLU A 125 -21.25 -20.08 -1.20
CA GLU A 125 -21.72 -21.30 -0.52
C GLU A 125 -20.67 -22.40 -0.57
N HIS A 126 -20.03 -22.62 -1.72
CA HIS A 126 -18.95 -23.62 -1.82
C HIS A 126 -17.73 -23.29 -0.95
N MET A 127 -17.37 -22.00 -0.83
CA MET A 127 -16.33 -21.58 0.14
C MET A 127 -16.71 -21.96 1.58
N ARG A 128 -17.99 -21.80 1.98
CA ARG A 128 -18.46 -22.22 3.31
C ARG A 128 -18.34 -23.72 3.53
N GLU A 129 -18.69 -24.52 2.52
CA GLU A 129 -18.50 -25.97 2.56
C GLU A 129 -17.03 -26.36 2.74
N LEU A 130 -16.12 -25.72 2.00
CA LEU A 130 -14.68 -25.96 2.11
C LEU A 130 -14.12 -25.56 3.49
N VAL A 131 -14.65 -24.51 4.11
CA VAL A 131 -14.30 -24.13 5.49
C VAL A 131 -14.78 -25.19 6.48
N ALA A 132 -16.03 -25.67 6.33
CA ALA A 132 -16.59 -26.68 7.20
C ALA A 132 -15.87 -28.04 7.09
N GLN A 133 -15.27 -28.36 5.95
CA GLN A 133 -14.47 -29.55 5.74
C GLN A 133 -13.10 -29.52 6.41
N ASP A 134 -12.65 -28.36 6.87
CA ASP A 134 -11.36 -28.13 7.53
C ASP A 134 -10.16 -28.73 6.79
N ILE A 135 -10.05 -28.44 5.49
CA ILE A 135 -9.04 -29.01 4.59
C ILE A 135 -7.67 -28.39 4.91
N PRO A 136 -6.61 -29.21 5.09
CA PRO A 136 -5.28 -28.68 5.37
C PRO A 136 -4.64 -28.03 4.15
N PHE A 137 -4.01 -26.85 4.34
CA PHE A 137 -3.05 -26.29 3.40
C PHE A 137 -1.73 -27.05 3.52
N ARG A 138 -1.25 -27.66 2.45
CA ARG A 138 0.00 -28.43 2.44
C ARG A 138 1.08 -27.67 1.70
N ARG A 139 2.20 -27.43 2.39
CA ARG A 139 3.37 -26.76 1.86
C ARG A 139 4.28 -27.77 1.15
N HIS A 140 4.70 -27.44 -0.05
CA HIS A 140 5.67 -28.19 -0.84
C HIS A 140 6.85 -27.29 -1.23
N GLU A 141 8.05 -27.84 -1.18
CA GLU A 141 9.25 -27.21 -1.66
C GLU A 141 9.83 -28.09 -2.78
N VAL A 142 9.97 -27.50 -3.97
CA VAL A 142 10.40 -28.20 -5.19
C VAL A 142 11.37 -27.35 -5.99
N GLN A 143 12.08 -27.99 -6.93
CA GLN A 143 12.86 -27.25 -7.90
C GLN A 143 11.95 -26.34 -8.74
N THR A 144 12.41 -25.13 -9.05
CA THR A 144 11.67 -24.15 -9.86
C THR A 144 11.21 -24.71 -11.20
N ALA A 145 12.04 -25.53 -11.85
CA ALA A 145 11.70 -26.21 -13.10
C ALA A 145 10.50 -27.17 -12.95
N GLU A 146 10.34 -27.82 -11.80
CA GLU A 146 9.20 -28.68 -11.50
C GLU A 146 7.94 -27.85 -11.25
N ALA A 147 8.04 -26.79 -10.46
CA ALA A 147 6.94 -25.86 -10.23
C ALA A 147 6.40 -25.25 -11.52
N ILE A 148 7.28 -24.84 -12.43
CA ILE A 148 6.90 -24.34 -13.76
C ILE A 148 6.08 -25.40 -14.53
N ARG A 149 6.46 -26.69 -14.46
CA ARG A 149 5.68 -27.76 -15.09
C ARG A 149 4.29 -27.92 -14.46
N ILE A 150 4.21 -27.84 -13.13
CA ILE A 150 2.95 -27.92 -12.38
C ILE A 150 2.04 -26.77 -12.79
N PHE A 151 2.50 -25.52 -12.69
CA PHE A 151 1.68 -24.35 -12.99
C PHE A 151 1.30 -24.24 -14.47
N LYS A 152 2.17 -24.66 -15.38
CA LYS A 152 1.83 -24.77 -16.81
C LYS A 152 0.69 -25.77 -17.05
N LYS A 153 0.71 -26.93 -16.39
CA LYS A 153 -0.38 -27.92 -16.46
C LYS A 153 -1.70 -27.39 -15.89
N LEU A 154 -1.62 -26.51 -14.89
CA LEU A 154 -2.76 -25.86 -14.26
C LEU A 154 -3.29 -24.64 -15.05
N GLY A 155 -2.56 -24.19 -16.08
CA GLY A 155 -2.93 -23.02 -16.90
C GLY A 155 -2.57 -21.67 -16.26
N TYR A 156 -1.67 -21.62 -15.27
CA TYR A 156 -1.24 -20.41 -14.59
C TYR A 156 -0.02 -19.78 -15.29
N GLU A 157 -0.25 -19.17 -16.44
CA GLU A 157 0.82 -18.56 -17.26
C GLU A 157 1.51 -17.36 -16.58
N ASP A 158 0.79 -16.62 -15.74
CA ASP A 158 1.30 -15.55 -14.92
C ASP A 158 2.40 -16.03 -13.95
N LYS A 159 2.14 -17.15 -13.26
CA LYS A 159 3.10 -17.78 -12.34
C LYS A 159 4.29 -18.38 -13.10
N VAL A 160 4.04 -18.97 -14.27
CA VAL A 160 5.11 -19.49 -15.15
C VAL A 160 6.03 -18.35 -15.59
N LYS A 161 5.49 -17.20 -15.98
CA LYS A 161 6.29 -16.02 -16.34
C LYS A 161 7.09 -15.51 -15.14
N LEU A 162 6.46 -15.36 -13.97
CA LEU A 162 7.12 -14.91 -12.75
C LEU A 162 8.32 -15.80 -12.41
N LEU A 163 8.13 -17.11 -12.37
CA LEU A 163 9.17 -18.07 -12.02
C LEU A 163 10.29 -18.18 -13.06
N ARG A 164 10.00 -17.95 -14.35
CA ARG A 164 11.03 -17.94 -15.42
C ARG A 164 11.91 -16.70 -15.38
N THR A 165 11.43 -15.62 -14.81
CA THR A 165 12.18 -14.36 -14.71
C THR A 165 12.93 -14.22 -13.39
N GLY A 166 12.68 -15.12 -12.43
CA GLY A 166 13.43 -15.23 -11.18
C GLY A 166 14.67 -16.12 -11.32
N ASP A 167 15.51 -16.10 -10.29
CA ASP A 167 16.77 -16.86 -10.18
C ASP A 167 16.74 -17.92 -9.06
N ASP A 168 15.60 -18.10 -8.39
CA ASP A 168 15.42 -19.10 -7.35
C ASP A 168 15.53 -20.53 -7.89
N VAL A 169 16.39 -21.35 -7.30
CA VAL A 169 16.57 -22.77 -7.67
C VAL A 169 15.43 -23.62 -7.10
N TYR A 170 14.94 -23.28 -5.91
CA TYR A 170 13.81 -23.93 -5.23
C TYR A 170 12.74 -22.91 -4.90
N ILE A 171 11.49 -23.31 -5.04
CA ILE A 171 10.34 -22.50 -4.63
C ILE A 171 9.39 -23.27 -3.74
N THR A 172 8.64 -22.55 -2.94
CA THR A 172 7.55 -23.10 -2.13
C THR A 172 6.22 -22.81 -2.80
N TYR A 173 5.36 -23.84 -2.89
CA TYR A 173 3.96 -23.69 -3.25
C TYR A 173 3.06 -24.43 -2.25
N TYR A 174 1.76 -24.22 -2.34
CA TYR A 174 0.78 -24.88 -1.48
C TYR A 174 -0.24 -25.65 -2.30
N ASP A 175 -0.73 -26.78 -1.78
CA ASP A 175 -1.93 -27.41 -2.27
C ASP A 175 -3.10 -27.27 -1.27
N LEU A 176 -4.31 -27.26 -1.82
CA LEU A 176 -5.57 -27.32 -1.12
C LEU A 176 -6.46 -28.34 -1.84
N GLY A 177 -6.47 -29.59 -1.34
CA GLY A 177 -7.11 -30.71 -2.02
C GLY A 177 -6.45 -31.00 -3.37
N ASN A 178 -7.20 -30.81 -4.46
CA ASN A 178 -6.73 -31.05 -5.85
C ASN A 178 -6.22 -29.77 -6.55
N THR A 179 -6.13 -28.65 -5.86
CA THR A 179 -5.71 -27.36 -6.41
C THR A 179 -4.38 -26.96 -5.80
N ALA A 180 -3.40 -26.58 -6.64
CA ALA A 180 -2.12 -26.03 -6.19
C ALA A 180 -2.03 -24.56 -6.54
N ASP A 181 -1.34 -23.77 -5.71
CA ASP A 181 -1.13 -22.34 -5.92
C ASP A 181 0.19 -21.86 -5.31
N TYR A 182 0.66 -20.74 -5.81
CA TYR A 182 1.89 -20.09 -5.38
C TYR A 182 1.60 -18.93 -4.44
N PHE A 183 2.24 -18.95 -3.27
CA PHE A 183 2.23 -17.83 -2.33
C PHE A 183 3.63 -17.64 -1.76
N TYR A 184 4.10 -16.39 -1.76
CA TYR A 184 5.48 -16.04 -1.36
C TYR A 184 5.73 -16.08 0.16
N ASP A 185 4.71 -16.43 0.97
CA ASP A 185 4.79 -16.50 2.43
C ASP A 185 3.79 -17.54 2.94
N ALA A 186 3.78 -17.81 4.25
CA ALA A 186 2.99 -18.86 4.87
C ALA A 186 1.47 -18.68 4.76
N LEU A 187 0.74 -19.78 4.90
CA LEU A 187 -0.72 -19.87 5.02
C LEU A 187 -1.11 -20.41 6.40
N VAL A 188 -2.40 -20.25 6.76
CA VAL A 188 -2.95 -20.89 7.97
C VAL A 188 -2.90 -22.42 7.86
N PRO A 189 -2.95 -23.19 8.96
CA PRO A 189 -2.90 -24.64 8.93
C PRO A 189 -3.97 -25.33 8.08
N SER A 190 -5.22 -24.82 8.13
CA SER A 190 -6.36 -25.40 7.44
C SER A 190 -7.47 -24.39 7.18
N THR A 191 -8.44 -24.74 6.33
CA THR A 191 -9.56 -23.88 5.96
C THR A 191 -10.50 -23.60 7.13
N GLY A 192 -10.60 -24.46 8.13
CA GLY A 192 -11.46 -24.29 9.30
C GLY A 192 -11.14 -23.07 10.18
N LEU A 193 -9.95 -22.49 10.02
CA LEU A 193 -9.57 -21.23 10.66
C LEU A 193 -10.11 -19.98 9.96
N LEU A 194 -10.63 -20.11 8.73
CA LEU A 194 -11.16 -19.01 7.92
C LEU A 194 -12.65 -18.80 8.20
N LYS A 195 -13.02 -18.29 9.38
CA LYS A 195 -14.41 -18.27 9.87
C LYS A 195 -15.18 -16.99 9.50
N VAL A 196 -14.48 -15.83 9.41
CA VAL A 196 -15.12 -14.50 9.26
C VAL A 196 -14.73 -13.89 7.93
N TRP A 197 -15.62 -13.91 6.97
CA TRP A 197 -15.45 -13.31 5.65
C TRP A 197 -16.83 -13.20 4.96
N GLU A 198 -16.88 -12.43 3.89
CA GLU A 198 -18.05 -12.34 3.01
C GLU A 198 -17.58 -12.20 1.56
N LEU A 199 -18.29 -12.84 0.65
CA LEU A 199 -18.12 -12.68 -0.79
C LEU A 199 -19.42 -12.15 -1.40
N SER A 200 -19.33 -11.04 -2.16
CA SER A 200 -20.48 -10.42 -2.82
C SER A 200 -20.13 -9.98 -4.24
N ALA A 201 -21.14 -9.90 -5.11
CA ALA A 201 -20.98 -9.28 -6.41
C ALA A 201 -20.73 -7.78 -6.25
N TYR A 202 -19.76 -7.22 -6.96
CA TYR A 202 -19.41 -5.81 -6.88
C TYR A 202 -18.81 -5.32 -8.20
N GLN A 203 -19.40 -4.28 -8.81
CA GLN A 203 -18.87 -3.58 -9.99
C GLN A 203 -18.42 -4.50 -11.14
N GLY A 204 -19.19 -5.53 -11.45
CA GLY A 204 -18.90 -6.51 -12.51
C GLY A 204 -17.83 -7.54 -12.15
N GLY A 205 -17.41 -7.59 -10.92
CA GLY A 205 -16.52 -8.59 -10.31
C GLY A 205 -17.04 -9.03 -8.94
N MET A 206 -16.12 -9.37 -8.05
CA MET A 206 -16.41 -9.82 -6.69
C MET A 206 -15.69 -8.96 -5.67
N LEU A 207 -16.30 -8.75 -4.51
CA LEU A 207 -15.67 -8.17 -3.33
C LEU A 207 -15.57 -9.23 -2.23
N LEU A 208 -14.34 -9.61 -1.89
CA LEU A 208 -14.01 -10.49 -0.78
C LEU A 208 -13.72 -9.63 0.45
N ARG A 209 -14.65 -9.56 1.40
CA ARG A 209 -14.52 -8.83 2.65
C ARG A 209 -13.82 -9.68 3.70
N VAL A 210 -13.03 -9.04 4.53
CA VAL A 210 -12.21 -9.68 5.58
C VAL A 210 -12.56 -9.13 6.95
N PRO A 211 -12.15 -9.80 8.05
CA PRO A 211 -12.41 -9.34 9.41
C PRO A 211 -11.86 -7.93 9.69
N ASP A 212 -12.48 -7.22 10.63
CA ASP A 212 -11.89 -6.01 11.18
C ASP A 212 -10.64 -6.36 12.02
N ARG A 213 -9.61 -5.53 11.93
CA ARG A 213 -8.35 -5.79 12.63
C ARG A 213 -8.49 -5.75 14.15
N HIS A 214 -9.37 -4.88 14.64
CA HIS A 214 -9.55 -4.64 16.07
C HIS A 214 -10.66 -5.49 16.67
N ALA A 215 -11.58 -5.99 15.83
CA ALA A 215 -12.69 -6.87 16.17
C ALA A 215 -12.76 -8.04 15.17
N PRO A 216 -11.83 -9.02 15.24
CA PRO A 216 -11.71 -10.10 14.24
C PRO A 216 -12.93 -11.03 14.13
N GLU A 217 -13.84 -10.98 15.07
CA GLU A 217 -15.13 -11.68 15.05
C GLU A 217 -16.19 -10.99 14.15
N GLN A 218 -15.89 -9.80 13.63
CA GLN A 218 -16.78 -8.99 12.79
C GLN A 218 -16.11 -8.63 11.48
N LEU A 219 -16.91 -8.42 10.45
CA LEU A 219 -16.41 -7.88 9.18
C LEU A 219 -16.03 -6.39 9.34
N ALA A 220 -14.96 -6.01 8.67
CA ALA A 220 -14.60 -4.60 8.58
C ALA A 220 -15.76 -3.78 7.96
N PRO A 221 -16.04 -2.54 8.44
CA PRO A 221 -17.06 -1.68 7.87
C PRO A 221 -16.85 -1.48 6.35
N PHE A 222 -17.95 -1.52 5.60
CA PHE A 222 -17.91 -1.24 4.17
C PHE A 222 -18.00 0.28 3.95
N ASN A 223 -17.04 0.82 3.23
CA ASN A 223 -17.02 2.21 2.79
C ASN A 223 -16.93 2.24 1.27
N GLU A 224 -17.91 2.81 0.62
CA GLU A 224 -17.84 3.03 -0.82
C GLU A 224 -16.73 4.01 -1.19
N GLN A 225 -15.99 3.67 -2.25
CA GLN A 225 -14.87 4.47 -2.75
C GLN A 225 -14.97 4.61 -4.28
N PRO A 226 -16.03 5.25 -4.81
CA PRO A 226 -16.29 5.28 -6.24
C PRO A 226 -15.20 5.99 -7.04
N LYS A 227 -14.70 7.13 -6.57
CA LYS A 227 -13.62 7.89 -7.26
C LYS A 227 -12.31 7.10 -7.26
N THR A 228 -11.96 6.50 -6.12
CA THR A 228 -10.78 5.62 -6.03
C THR A 228 -10.89 4.43 -6.97
N PHE A 229 -12.09 3.85 -7.08
CA PHE A 229 -12.33 2.72 -7.97
C PHE A 229 -12.22 3.12 -9.44
N GLU A 230 -12.72 4.29 -9.82
CA GLU A 230 -12.60 4.81 -11.18
C GLU A 230 -11.13 5.00 -11.60
N VAL A 231 -10.33 5.67 -10.78
CA VAL A 231 -8.89 5.84 -11.04
C VAL A 231 -8.17 4.49 -11.14
N PHE A 232 -8.56 3.53 -10.31
CA PHE A 232 -8.03 2.18 -10.39
C PHE A 232 -8.39 1.50 -11.73
N ARG A 233 -9.65 1.60 -12.17
CA ARG A 233 -10.09 1.06 -13.48
C ARG A 233 -9.33 1.71 -14.65
N GLU A 234 -9.13 3.03 -14.61
CA GLU A 234 -8.32 3.74 -15.60
C GLU A 234 -6.90 3.16 -15.66
N THR A 235 -6.26 2.96 -14.53
CA THR A 235 -4.90 2.40 -14.46
C THR A 235 -4.85 0.95 -14.96
N LEU A 236 -5.84 0.11 -14.63
CA LEU A 236 -5.93 -1.25 -15.16
C LEU A 236 -6.09 -1.28 -16.68
N ARG A 237 -6.85 -0.33 -17.23
CA ARG A 237 -7.01 -0.20 -18.68
C ARG A 237 -5.68 0.09 -19.37
N TRP A 238 -4.88 1.01 -18.81
CA TRP A 238 -3.55 1.31 -19.33
C TRP A 238 -2.59 0.11 -19.24
N ASN A 239 -2.57 -0.58 -18.11
CA ASN A 239 -1.76 -1.78 -17.96
C ASN A 239 -2.13 -2.87 -18.98
N ARG A 240 -3.43 -3.05 -19.25
CA ARG A 240 -3.92 -4.00 -20.27
C ARG A 240 -3.46 -3.63 -21.67
N ILE A 241 -3.54 -2.34 -22.03
CA ILE A 241 -3.09 -1.84 -23.35
C ILE A 241 -1.59 -2.07 -23.52
N MET A 242 -0.79 -1.91 -22.47
CA MET A 242 0.65 -2.15 -22.49
C MET A 242 1.04 -3.63 -22.35
N GLY A 243 0.07 -4.53 -22.07
CA GLY A 243 0.35 -5.95 -21.82
C GLY A 243 1.09 -6.22 -20.50
N LEU A 244 0.98 -5.32 -19.51
CA LEU A 244 1.72 -5.36 -18.25
C LEU A 244 0.76 -5.46 -17.07
N ALA A 245 0.36 -6.66 -16.71
CA ALA A 245 -0.55 -6.93 -15.60
C ALA A 245 0.15 -7.42 -14.34
N THR A 246 1.26 -8.14 -14.50
CA THR A 246 1.98 -8.83 -13.42
C THR A 246 3.46 -8.47 -13.40
N VAL A 247 4.13 -8.79 -12.30
CA VAL A 247 5.59 -8.64 -12.17
C VAL A 247 6.32 -9.48 -13.23
N GLY A 248 5.81 -10.69 -13.54
CA GLY A 248 6.39 -11.51 -14.61
C GLY A 248 6.35 -10.83 -15.98
N ASP A 249 5.31 -10.05 -16.29
CA ASP A 249 5.23 -9.27 -17.53
C ASP A 249 6.27 -8.14 -17.53
N VAL A 250 6.36 -7.38 -16.44
CA VAL A 250 7.34 -6.28 -16.27
C VAL A 250 8.77 -6.80 -16.39
N ASN A 251 9.08 -7.88 -15.68
CA ASN A 251 10.40 -8.51 -15.75
C ASN A 251 10.76 -8.98 -17.17
N THR A 252 9.80 -9.59 -17.87
CA THR A 252 9.99 -10.02 -19.26
C THR A 252 10.31 -8.83 -20.16
N ALA A 253 9.57 -7.73 -20.03
CA ALA A 253 9.83 -6.51 -20.79
C ALA A 253 11.22 -5.90 -20.46
N CYS A 254 11.63 -5.92 -19.19
CA CYS A 254 12.98 -5.48 -18.78
C CYS A 254 14.09 -6.37 -19.38
N GLN A 255 13.91 -7.69 -19.38
CA GLN A 255 14.86 -8.63 -20.02
C GLN A 255 14.97 -8.41 -21.53
N GLN A 256 13.91 -7.94 -22.18
CA GLN A 256 13.88 -7.59 -23.61
C GLN A 256 14.44 -6.20 -23.92
N GLY A 257 14.95 -5.48 -22.91
CA GLY A 257 15.52 -4.14 -23.07
C GLY A 257 14.51 -3.02 -23.21
N GLN A 258 13.23 -3.25 -22.87
CA GLN A 258 12.14 -2.27 -23.03
C GLN A 258 11.96 -1.32 -21.82
N ALA A 259 12.83 -1.40 -20.81
CA ALA A 259 12.69 -0.61 -19.58
C ALA A 259 12.64 0.91 -19.85
N SER A 260 13.49 1.43 -20.77
CA SER A 260 13.52 2.84 -21.15
C SER A 260 12.21 3.31 -21.77
N ASP A 261 11.67 2.54 -22.71
CA ASP A 261 10.40 2.87 -23.36
C ASP A 261 9.24 2.88 -22.34
N LEU A 262 9.23 1.92 -21.42
CA LEU A 262 8.24 1.84 -20.36
C LEU A 262 8.32 3.03 -19.39
N ILE A 263 9.54 3.50 -19.07
CA ILE A 263 9.76 4.71 -18.29
C ILE A 263 9.13 5.91 -18.99
N GLN A 264 9.42 6.10 -20.28
CA GLN A 264 8.91 7.22 -21.06
C GLN A 264 7.37 7.19 -21.15
N VAL A 265 6.77 6.02 -21.39
CA VAL A 265 5.31 5.88 -21.43
C VAL A 265 4.69 6.19 -20.07
N ALA A 266 5.27 5.70 -18.98
CA ALA A 266 4.75 5.96 -17.62
C ALA A 266 4.82 7.47 -17.28
N GLU A 267 5.91 8.16 -17.61
CA GLU A 267 6.03 9.61 -17.43
C GLU A 267 5.03 10.38 -18.29
N ALA A 268 4.85 9.98 -19.56
CA ALA A 268 3.89 10.61 -20.46
C ALA A 268 2.44 10.47 -19.94
N LEU A 269 2.07 9.31 -19.39
CA LEU A 269 0.74 9.09 -18.82
C LEU A 269 0.50 9.96 -17.58
N GLN A 270 1.51 10.08 -16.71
CA GLN A 270 1.41 10.95 -15.53
C GLN A 270 1.32 12.43 -15.96
N GLU A 271 2.15 12.88 -16.91
CA GLU A 271 2.13 14.26 -17.39
C GLU A 271 0.79 14.60 -18.04
N LYS A 272 0.27 13.70 -18.90
CA LYS A 272 -1.06 13.88 -19.51
C LYS A 272 -2.14 14.13 -18.44
N LYS A 273 -2.13 13.36 -17.35
CA LYS A 273 -3.11 13.54 -16.26
C LYS A 273 -2.93 14.87 -15.53
N ILE A 274 -1.69 15.32 -15.33
CA ILE A 274 -1.41 16.63 -14.71
C ILE A 274 -1.88 17.78 -15.62
N VAL A 275 -1.70 17.66 -16.93
CA VAL A 275 -2.22 18.62 -17.91
C VAL A 275 -3.74 18.69 -17.84
N GLU A 276 -4.46 17.55 -17.88
CA GLU A 276 -5.92 17.50 -17.75
C GLU A 276 -6.42 18.20 -16.46
N ILE A 277 -5.69 18.03 -15.35
CA ILE A 277 -6.01 18.69 -14.09
C ILE A 277 -5.77 20.20 -14.17
N ALA A 278 -4.67 20.64 -14.78
CA ALA A 278 -4.36 22.07 -14.94
C ALA A 278 -5.39 22.78 -15.84
N GLU A 279 -5.78 22.17 -16.95
CA GLU A 279 -6.83 22.66 -17.86
C GLU A 279 -8.19 22.77 -17.15
N GLU A 280 -8.55 21.82 -16.31
CA GLU A 280 -9.79 21.88 -15.53
C GLU A 280 -9.75 22.99 -14.47
N ILE A 281 -8.62 23.23 -13.82
CA ILE A 281 -8.43 24.35 -12.89
C ILE A 281 -8.55 25.68 -13.63
N ASP A 282 -7.89 25.85 -14.79
CA ASP A 282 -7.96 27.04 -15.62
C ASP A 282 -9.40 27.32 -16.08
N ARG A 283 -10.08 26.29 -16.57
CA ARG A 283 -11.49 26.39 -16.96
C ARG A 283 -12.39 26.88 -15.81
N ARG A 284 -12.20 26.35 -14.58
CA ARG A 284 -12.96 26.78 -13.39
C ARG A 284 -12.52 28.15 -12.88
N HIS A 285 -11.27 28.53 -13.07
CA HIS A 285 -10.78 29.88 -12.74
C HIS A 285 -11.44 30.95 -13.61
N ALA A 286 -11.74 30.63 -14.86
CA ALA A 286 -12.42 31.54 -15.79
C ALA A 286 -13.95 31.66 -15.58
N MET A 287 -14.54 30.96 -14.60
CA MET A 287 -15.98 31.04 -14.31
C MET A 287 -16.35 32.28 -13.47
N ALA A 288 -17.66 32.54 -13.34
CA ALA A 288 -18.20 33.65 -12.54
C ALA A 288 -17.78 33.54 -11.05
N ASP A 289 -17.75 32.30 -10.50
CA ASP A 289 -17.25 31.98 -9.17
C ASP A 289 -15.90 31.25 -9.34
N PRO A 290 -14.78 31.97 -9.47
CA PRO A 290 -13.52 31.41 -9.86
C PRO A 290 -12.88 30.55 -8.76
N VAL A 291 -12.28 29.44 -9.17
CA VAL A 291 -11.33 28.70 -8.32
C VAL A 291 -10.11 29.58 -8.08
N ARG A 292 -9.77 29.80 -6.81
CA ARG A 292 -8.64 30.61 -6.35
C ARG A 292 -7.63 29.80 -5.54
N ILE A 293 -8.07 28.66 -4.97
CA ILE A 293 -7.24 27.80 -4.14
C ILE A 293 -7.30 26.36 -4.65
N VAL A 294 -6.15 25.72 -4.77
CA VAL A 294 -5.98 24.30 -5.01
C VAL A 294 -5.43 23.65 -3.76
N LEU A 295 -6.20 22.76 -3.16
CA LEU A 295 -5.83 22.01 -1.96
C LEU A 295 -5.29 20.64 -2.37
N ILE A 296 -4.03 20.33 -2.02
CA ILE A 296 -3.35 19.11 -2.44
C ILE A 296 -3.01 18.27 -1.23
N THR A 297 -3.68 17.14 -1.06
CA THR A 297 -3.40 16.21 0.04
C THR A 297 -3.08 14.80 -0.45
N GLY A 298 -2.69 13.98 0.48
CA GLY A 298 -2.44 12.54 0.29
C GLY A 298 -1.56 12.00 1.41
N PRO A 299 -1.53 10.69 1.59
CA PRO A 299 -0.74 10.08 2.65
C PRO A 299 0.76 10.35 2.49
N THR A 300 1.52 10.09 3.55
CA THR A 300 2.99 10.29 3.50
C THR A 300 3.61 9.48 2.36
N SER A 301 4.64 10.02 1.74
CA SER A 301 5.34 9.41 0.57
C SER A 301 4.44 9.14 -0.64
N SER A 302 3.34 9.88 -0.80
CA SER A 302 2.51 9.82 -2.03
C SER A 302 3.05 10.68 -3.18
N GLY A 303 4.03 11.56 -2.94
CA GLY A 303 4.63 12.43 -3.97
C GLY A 303 3.95 13.80 -4.11
N LYS A 304 3.26 14.30 -3.08
CA LYS A 304 2.53 15.59 -3.09
C LYS A 304 3.37 16.76 -3.59
N SER A 305 4.52 17.01 -2.97
CA SER A 305 5.36 18.19 -3.28
C SER A 305 5.92 18.17 -4.70
N THR A 306 6.26 16.98 -5.23
CA THR A 306 6.70 16.84 -6.63
C THR A 306 5.53 17.02 -7.59
N PHE A 307 4.36 16.47 -7.27
CA PHE A 307 3.14 16.73 -8.03
C PHE A 307 2.79 18.22 -8.04
N CYS A 308 2.83 18.91 -6.89
CA CYS A 308 2.56 20.34 -6.78
C CYS A 308 3.50 21.15 -7.70
N ARG A 309 4.78 20.82 -7.73
CA ARG A 309 5.76 21.46 -8.64
C ARG A 309 5.43 21.21 -10.12
N ARG A 310 5.08 19.98 -10.51
CA ARG A 310 4.68 19.65 -11.90
C ARG A 310 3.40 20.36 -12.28
N LEU A 311 2.38 20.36 -11.40
CA LEU A 311 1.14 21.09 -11.62
C LEU A 311 1.38 22.59 -11.78
N SER A 312 2.27 23.18 -10.97
CA SER A 312 2.62 24.60 -11.08
C SER A 312 3.20 24.95 -12.47
N VAL A 313 3.97 24.05 -13.08
CA VAL A 313 4.49 24.24 -14.45
C VAL A 313 3.34 24.25 -15.45
N GLN A 314 2.39 23.33 -15.34
CA GLN A 314 1.25 23.25 -16.27
C GLN A 314 0.29 24.41 -16.09
N LEU A 315 0.04 24.88 -14.86
CA LEU A 315 -0.76 26.09 -14.62
C LEU A 315 -0.12 27.33 -15.23
N LYS A 316 1.22 27.46 -15.18
CA LYS A 316 1.93 28.54 -15.89
C LYS A 316 1.77 28.44 -17.42
N ALA A 317 1.74 27.22 -17.96
CA ALA A 317 1.49 27.00 -19.39
C ALA A 317 0.06 27.40 -19.80
N CYS A 318 -0.92 27.33 -18.87
CA CYS A 318 -2.27 27.86 -19.04
C CYS A 318 -2.34 29.40 -18.87
N GLY A 319 -1.25 30.08 -18.49
CA GLY A 319 -1.22 31.54 -18.27
C GLY A 319 -1.55 31.97 -16.84
N LEU A 320 -1.67 31.04 -15.90
CA LEU A 320 -1.92 31.32 -14.49
C LEU A 320 -0.62 31.53 -13.71
N HIS A 321 -0.70 32.24 -12.58
CA HIS A 321 0.42 32.47 -11.68
C HIS A 321 0.26 31.61 -10.39
N PRO A 322 0.78 30.37 -10.36
CA PRO A 322 0.71 29.53 -9.16
C PRO A 322 1.65 30.05 -8.06
N VAL A 323 1.07 30.29 -6.89
CA VAL A 323 1.75 30.62 -5.64
C VAL A 323 1.55 29.44 -4.69
N SER A 324 2.62 28.90 -4.09
CA SER A 324 2.52 27.70 -3.28
C SER A 324 3.18 27.84 -1.91
N PHE A 325 2.58 27.22 -0.91
CA PHE A 325 3.19 26.93 0.39
C PHE A 325 2.73 25.57 0.93
N SER A 326 3.47 25.06 1.92
CA SER A 326 3.14 23.81 2.61
C SER A 326 2.41 24.08 3.91
N THR A 327 1.45 23.21 4.29
CA THR A 327 0.88 23.25 5.64
C THR A 327 1.92 22.95 6.72
N ASP A 328 3.01 22.27 6.36
CA ASP A 328 4.09 21.95 7.28
C ASP A 328 4.87 23.21 7.73
N ASP A 329 4.84 24.30 6.94
CA ASP A 329 5.42 25.60 7.30
C ASP A 329 4.67 26.27 8.46
N TYR A 330 3.40 25.88 8.67
CA TYR A 330 2.54 26.40 9.73
C TYR A 330 2.51 25.51 10.98
N PHE A 331 3.44 24.56 11.13
CA PHE A 331 3.51 23.75 12.34
C PHE A 331 3.70 24.62 13.59
N VAL A 332 3.05 24.24 14.67
CA VAL A 332 3.32 24.77 16.02
C VAL A 332 4.74 24.38 16.42
N ASN A 333 5.34 25.09 17.38
CA ASN A 333 6.68 24.70 17.84
C ASN A 333 6.65 23.26 18.39
N ARG A 334 7.77 22.56 18.26
CA ARG A 334 7.88 21.15 18.65
C ARG A 334 7.38 20.85 20.06
N LEU A 335 7.61 21.76 21.00
CA LEU A 335 7.18 21.57 22.39
C LEU A 335 5.65 21.62 22.55
N ASP A 336 4.96 22.29 21.64
CA ASP A 336 3.50 22.46 21.64
C ASP A 336 2.80 21.38 20.79
N THR A 337 3.58 20.52 20.09
CA THR A 337 3.05 19.40 19.30
C THR A 337 2.29 18.40 20.20
N PRO A 338 1.08 17.95 19.80
CA PRO A 338 0.36 16.90 20.51
C PRO A 338 1.20 15.65 20.74
N LYS A 339 0.92 14.92 21.83
CA LYS A 339 1.66 13.70 22.18
C LYS A 339 0.79 12.46 22.07
N LEU A 340 1.40 11.38 21.66
CA LEU A 340 0.84 10.03 21.72
C LEU A 340 0.78 9.53 23.19
N PRO A 341 0.00 8.46 23.48
CA PRO A 341 -0.11 7.92 24.84
C PRO A 341 1.22 7.47 25.46
N ASP A 342 2.22 7.16 24.64
CA ASP A 342 3.58 6.79 25.08
C ASP A 342 4.48 8.01 25.36
N GLY A 343 3.96 9.23 25.20
CA GLY A 343 4.66 10.48 25.43
C GLY A 343 5.49 11.00 24.24
N THR A 344 5.56 10.27 23.15
CA THR A 344 6.20 10.73 21.89
C THR A 344 5.34 11.75 21.17
N TYR A 345 5.96 12.63 20.37
CA TYR A 345 5.22 13.63 19.60
C TYR A 345 4.45 12.99 18.43
N ASP A 346 3.19 13.42 18.26
CA ASP A 346 2.30 13.03 17.16
C ASP A 346 2.35 14.09 16.04
N PHE A 347 3.40 14.06 15.22
CA PHE A 347 3.60 15.02 14.12
C PHE A 347 2.58 14.88 12.97
N ASP A 348 1.84 13.79 12.92
CA ASP A 348 0.79 13.58 11.92
C ASP A 348 -0.61 14.01 12.44
N ASN A 349 -0.72 14.55 13.64
CA ASN A 349 -1.96 15.08 14.21
C ASN A 349 -2.38 16.37 13.50
N PHE A 350 -3.69 16.60 13.35
CA PHE A 350 -4.21 17.82 12.74
C PHE A 350 -3.79 19.08 13.52
N ASP A 351 -3.81 19.02 14.85
CA ASP A 351 -3.45 20.15 15.73
C ASP A 351 -1.93 20.43 15.79
N THR A 352 -1.13 19.71 15.00
CA THR A 352 0.27 20.08 14.76
C THR A 352 0.39 21.29 13.83
N VAL A 353 -0.64 21.55 13.02
CA VAL A 353 -0.74 22.76 12.18
C VAL A 353 -1.48 23.84 12.97
N ASP A 354 -0.93 25.06 12.98
CA ASP A 354 -1.63 26.25 13.48
C ASP A 354 -2.67 26.69 12.44
N HIS A 355 -3.82 26.02 12.48
CA HIS A 355 -4.87 26.17 11.46
C HIS A 355 -5.55 27.54 11.48
N ASP A 356 -5.63 28.20 12.62
CA ASP A 356 -6.20 29.55 12.73
C ASP A 356 -5.31 30.56 12.03
N TYR A 357 -4.00 30.51 12.31
CA TYR A 357 -3.02 31.37 11.67
C TYR A 357 -2.91 31.11 10.15
N LEU A 358 -2.87 29.84 9.73
CA LEU A 358 -2.88 29.50 8.31
C LEU A 358 -4.13 30.04 7.60
N GLN A 359 -5.30 29.92 8.23
CA GLN A 359 -6.55 30.39 7.65
C GLN A 359 -6.60 31.92 7.54
N GLU A 360 -6.05 32.66 8.54
CA GLU A 360 -5.91 34.09 8.48
C GLU A 360 -5.05 34.53 7.28
N ASP A 361 -3.87 33.94 7.11
CA ASP A 361 -2.97 34.22 5.98
C ASP A 361 -3.64 33.91 4.63
N VAL A 362 -4.38 32.80 4.55
CA VAL A 362 -5.13 32.44 3.32
C VAL A 362 -6.18 33.49 2.98
N LEU A 363 -6.94 33.98 3.96
CA LEU A 363 -7.97 35.01 3.74
C LEU A 363 -7.36 36.35 3.31
N GLN A 364 -6.25 36.78 3.93
CA GLN A 364 -5.53 38.00 3.55
C GLN A 364 -4.99 37.88 2.11
N LEU A 365 -4.37 36.74 1.76
CA LEU A 365 -3.91 36.48 0.38
C LEU A 365 -5.05 36.55 -0.62
N LEU A 366 -6.21 35.94 -0.32
CA LEU A 366 -7.39 36.00 -1.20
C LEU A 366 -7.98 37.41 -1.33
N ALA A 367 -7.82 38.26 -0.32
CA ALA A 367 -8.16 39.66 -0.38
C ALA A 367 -7.14 40.51 -1.19
N GLY A 368 -6.04 39.91 -1.66
CA GLY A 368 -4.97 40.60 -2.40
C GLY A 368 -3.98 41.33 -1.52
N GLU A 369 -3.97 41.05 -0.24
CA GLU A 369 -3.01 41.61 0.72
C GLU A 369 -1.66 40.88 0.61
N GLU A 370 -0.58 41.55 1.03
CA GLU A 370 0.73 40.94 1.10
C GLU A 370 0.96 40.33 2.46
N VAL A 371 1.27 39.03 2.50
CA VAL A 371 1.45 38.24 3.72
C VAL A 371 2.89 37.74 3.84
N GLU A 372 3.51 37.86 5.01
CA GLU A 372 4.76 37.22 5.33
C GLU A 372 4.49 35.79 5.83
N VAL A 373 4.80 34.80 5.00
CA VAL A 373 4.55 33.38 5.34
C VAL A 373 5.70 32.80 6.16
N PRO A 374 5.38 31.94 7.17
CA PRO A 374 6.40 31.30 7.97
C PRO A 374 7.12 30.19 7.18
N GLU A 375 8.22 29.71 7.76
CA GLU A 375 8.91 28.48 7.39
C GLU A 375 9.19 27.67 8.66
N TYR A 376 8.86 26.36 8.64
CA TYR A 376 9.14 25.50 9.78
C TYR A 376 10.53 24.87 9.68
N ASN A 377 11.40 25.18 10.65
CA ASN A 377 12.72 24.60 10.75
C ASN A 377 12.67 23.27 11.50
N PHE A 378 12.74 22.14 10.76
CA PHE A 378 12.68 20.80 11.33
C PHE A 378 13.87 20.45 12.25
N VAL A 379 14.99 21.14 12.12
CA VAL A 379 16.18 20.94 12.98
C VAL A 379 15.94 21.57 14.35
N THR A 380 15.59 22.87 14.36
CA THR A 380 15.31 23.61 15.61
C THR A 380 13.97 23.27 16.21
N GLY A 381 13.02 22.78 15.40
CA GLY A 381 11.64 22.50 15.80
C GLY A 381 10.85 23.77 16.07
N LYS A 382 11.13 24.84 15.33
CA LYS A 382 10.48 26.15 15.49
C LYS A 382 10.00 26.68 14.16
N ARG A 383 8.94 27.46 14.21
CA ARG A 383 8.46 28.30 13.13
C ARG A 383 9.31 29.57 13.08
N GLU A 384 9.83 29.91 11.93
CA GLU A 384 10.73 31.04 11.69
C GLU A 384 10.17 31.93 10.58
N PHE A 385 10.50 33.22 10.59
CA PHE A 385 10.10 34.19 9.57
C PHE A 385 11.37 34.71 8.88
N ASN A 386 11.50 34.33 7.60
CA ASN A 386 12.69 34.64 6.79
C ASN A 386 12.48 35.82 5.80
N GLY A 387 11.39 36.59 5.98
CA GLY A 387 11.03 37.70 5.09
C GLY A 387 10.40 37.26 3.77
N LYS A 388 10.00 35.97 3.63
CA LYS A 388 9.28 35.46 2.45
C LYS A 388 7.87 36.04 2.43
N ARG A 389 7.60 36.91 1.43
CA ARG A 389 6.27 37.51 1.26
C ARG A 389 5.58 36.99 0.04
N LEU A 390 4.28 36.76 0.17
CA LEU A 390 3.40 36.33 -0.91
C LEU A 390 2.28 37.36 -1.11
N LYS A 391 1.85 37.48 -2.35
CA LYS A 391 0.71 38.31 -2.75
C LYS A 391 0.03 37.66 -3.95
N LEU A 392 -1.29 37.70 -3.98
CA LEU A 392 -2.08 37.17 -5.10
C LEU A 392 -2.65 38.34 -5.93
N ASP A 393 -2.66 38.15 -7.23
CA ASP A 393 -3.39 38.97 -8.21
C ASP A 393 -4.57 38.19 -8.81
N GLU A 394 -5.25 38.76 -9.81
CA GLU A 394 -6.41 38.13 -10.45
C GLU A 394 -6.06 36.83 -11.18
N SER A 395 -4.84 36.73 -11.72
CA SER A 395 -4.34 35.54 -12.44
C SER A 395 -3.70 34.52 -11.51
N SER A 396 -3.58 34.82 -10.21
CA SER A 396 -2.92 33.96 -9.24
C SER A 396 -3.83 32.83 -8.78
N ILE A 397 -3.23 31.62 -8.66
CA ILE A 397 -3.80 30.43 -8.04
C ILE A 397 -2.95 30.05 -6.82
N LEU A 398 -3.56 29.98 -5.66
CA LEU A 398 -2.91 29.54 -4.43
C LEU A 398 -2.90 28.02 -4.33
N LEU A 399 -1.72 27.39 -4.29
CA LEU A 399 -1.54 25.95 -4.09
C LEU A 399 -1.14 25.70 -2.64
N ILE A 400 -1.99 24.98 -1.90
CA ILE A 400 -1.72 24.57 -0.51
C ILE A 400 -1.53 23.07 -0.48
N GLU A 401 -0.31 22.63 -0.18
CA GLU A 401 0.00 21.22 -0.08
C GLU A 401 0.27 20.79 1.37
N GLY A 402 -0.20 19.60 1.73
CA GLY A 402 0.07 18.99 3.02
C GLY A 402 -0.83 17.80 3.31
N ILE A 403 -0.52 17.07 4.39
CA ILE A 403 -1.31 15.88 4.76
C ILE A 403 -2.72 16.25 5.21
N HIS A 404 -2.95 17.46 5.70
CA HIS A 404 -4.21 17.98 6.21
C HIS A 404 -4.94 18.95 5.26
N ALA A 405 -4.41 19.19 4.05
CA ALA A 405 -4.92 20.24 3.16
C ALA A 405 -6.41 20.07 2.78
N LEU A 406 -6.95 18.84 2.77
CA LEU A 406 -8.37 18.58 2.51
C LEU A 406 -9.22 18.50 3.78
N ASN A 407 -8.66 18.67 4.98
CA ASN A 407 -9.48 18.74 6.18
C ASN A 407 -10.35 20.02 6.12
N PRO A 408 -11.69 19.91 6.19
CA PRO A 408 -12.58 21.07 6.06
C PRO A 408 -12.28 22.19 7.06
N ASN A 409 -11.80 21.85 8.26
CA ASN A 409 -11.50 22.83 9.31
C ASN A 409 -10.30 23.73 8.97
N LEU A 410 -9.46 23.33 7.99
CA LEU A 410 -8.31 24.14 7.59
C LEU A 410 -8.70 25.37 6.76
N THR A 411 -9.80 25.28 6.02
CA THR A 411 -10.25 26.34 5.09
C THR A 411 -11.75 26.58 5.14
N ASN A 412 -12.39 26.40 6.31
CA ASN A 412 -13.85 26.50 6.49
C ASN A 412 -14.41 27.88 6.20
N LEU A 413 -13.61 28.95 6.30
CA LEU A 413 -14.01 30.33 5.99
C LEU A 413 -13.85 30.70 4.51
N VAL A 414 -13.21 29.85 3.71
CA VAL A 414 -13.08 30.04 2.26
C VAL A 414 -14.32 29.47 1.57
N PRO A 415 -14.95 30.21 0.60
CA PRO A 415 -16.09 29.69 -0.16
C PRO A 415 -15.76 28.38 -0.90
N GLU A 416 -16.73 27.44 -0.93
CA GLU A 416 -16.54 26.14 -1.58
C GLU A 416 -16.27 26.27 -3.09
N ALA A 417 -16.91 27.19 -3.78
CA ALA A 417 -16.69 27.43 -5.20
C ALA A 417 -15.25 27.87 -5.53
N ALA A 418 -14.58 28.54 -4.58
CA ALA A 418 -13.19 28.98 -4.75
C ALA A 418 -12.15 27.87 -4.60
N LYS A 419 -12.57 26.65 -4.21
CA LYS A 419 -11.68 25.52 -3.92
C LYS A 419 -11.65 24.48 -5.03
N PHE A 420 -10.48 23.95 -5.29
CA PHE A 420 -10.26 22.73 -6.09
C PHE A 420 -9.45 21.75 -5.27
N ARG A 421 -9.96 20.54 -5.08
CA ARG A 421 -9.39 19.54 -4.17
C ARG A 421 -8.75 18.40 -4.95
N ILE A 422 -7.48 18.12 -4.65
CA ILE A 422 -6.72 17.03 -5.27
C ILE A 422 -6.25 16.07 -4.17
N PHE A 423 -6.60 14.79 -4.32
CA PHE A 423 -6.07 13.74 -3.46
C PHE A 423 -5.06 12.88 -4.21
N ILE A 424 -3.83 12.81 -3.72
CA ILE A 424 -2.75 12.03 -4.33
C ILE A 424 -2.60 10.71 -3.57
N ASN A 425 -2.76 9.60 -4.29
CA ASN A 425 -2.55 8.29 -3.71
C ASN A 425 -1.63 7.45 -4.61
N THR A 426 -0.99 6.44 -4.01
CA THR A 426 -0.14 5.50 -4.73
C THR A 426 -0.96 4.24 -4.97
N ILE A 427 -1.68 4.18 -6.08
CA ILE A 427 -2.56 3.05 -6.41
C ILE A 427 -1.77 2.05 -7.25
N THR A 428 -1.11 1.10 -6.59
CA THR A 428 -0.38 0.02 -7.28
C THR A 428 -1.36 -0.82 -8.10
N SER A 429 -1.11 -0.94 -9.39
CA SER A 429 -2.01 -1.60 -10.35
C SER A 429 -1.46 -2.91 -10.90
N ILE A 430 -0.16 -3.18 -10.73
CA ILE A 430 0.42 -4.49 -11.02
C ILE A 430 0.28 -5.41 -9.81
N SER A 431 0.14 -6.69 -10.07
CA SER A 431 0.16 -7.76 -9.06
C SER A 431 1.42 -8.58 -9.20
N LEU A 432 1.82 -9.31 -8.17
CA LEU A 432 2.93 -10.27 -8.29
C LEU A 432 2.56 -11.35 -9.32
N ASP A 433 1.38 -11.92 -9.17
CA ASP A 433 0.68 -12.80 -10.10
C ASP A 433 -0.85 -12.59 -9.94
N ASP A 434 -1.70 -13.39 -10.56
CA ASP A 434 -3.16 -13.22 -10.52
C ASP A 434 -3.75 -13.33 -9.11
N HIS A 435 -3.12 -14.07 -8.21
CA HIS A 435 -3.63 -14.35 -6.87
C HIS A 435 -2.89 -13.59 -5.75
N ASN A 436 -1.76 -12.94 -6.06
CA ASN A 436 -0.94 -12.19 -5.12
C ASN A 436 -0.91 -10.71 -5.46
N CYS A 437 -1.82 -9.94 -4.88
CA CYS A 437 -1.84 -8.49 -5.04
C CYS A 437 -0.75 -7.82 -4.18
N ILE A 438 -0.25 -6.69 -4.67
CA ILE A 438 0.78 -5.88 -3.98
C ILE A 438 0.09 -4.81 -3.14
N PRO A 439 0.32 -4.77 -1.81
CA PRO A 439 -0.26 -3.73 -0.96
C PRO A 439 0.27 -2.34 -1.30
N THR A 440 -0.63 -1.36 -1.42
CA THR A 440 -0.26 0.07 -1.62
C THR A 440 0.60 0.63 -0.49
N SER A 441 0.46 0.08 0.72
CA SER A 441 1.27 0.46 1.87
C SER A 441 2.75 0.12 1.69
N ASP A 442 3.06 -0.98 1.00
CA ASP A 442 4.43 -1.42 0.80
C ASP A 442 5.19 -0.49 -0.12
N ASN A 443 4.53 -0.02 -1.19
CA ASN A 443 5.09 0.98 -2.06
C ASN A 443 5.50 2.25 -1.29
N ARG A 444 4.59 2.80 -0.49
CA ARG A 444 4.85 4.02 0.27
C ARG A 444 5.86 3.82 1.41
N LEU A 445 5.87 2.64 2.04
CA LEU A 445 6.88 2.30 3.05
C LEU A 445 8.27 2.25 2.42
N LEU A 446 8.43 1.62 1.27
CA LEU A 446 9.71 1.58 0.54
C LEU A 446 10.16 2.98 0.10
N ARG A 447 9.25 3.79 -0.47
CA ARG A 447 9.53 5.20 -0.78
C ARG A 447 10.03 5.96 0.45
N ARG A 448 9.37 5.77 1.60
CA ARG A 448 9.72 6.45 2.84
C ARG A 448 11.08 5.99 3.37
N ILE A 449 11.35 4.68 3.40
CA ILE A 449 12.62 4.12 3.85
C ILE A 449 13.77 4.70 3.03
N VAL A 450 13.65 4.70 1.70
CA VAL A 450 14.70 5.21 0.80
C VAL A 450 14.88 6.72 1.00
N ARG A 451 13.80 7.49 1.03
CA ARG A 451 13.84 8.95 1.21
C ARG A 451 14.46 9.35 2.55
N ASP A 452 13.99 8.75 3.64
CA ASP A 452 14.40 9.11 5.00
C ASP A 452 15.88 8.77 5.23
N TYR A 453 16.33 7.63 4.68
CA TYR A 453 17.73 7.24 4.70
C TYR A 453 18.62 8.20 3.90
N ASN A 454 18.24 8.52 2.65
CA ASN A 454 19.01 9.42 1.79
C ASN A 454 19.10 10.84 2.34
N LYS A 455 18.09 11.29 3.07
CA LYS A 455 18.10 12.60 3.77
C LYS A 455 18.86 12.58 5.11
N GLY A 456 19.35 11.41 5.56
CA GLY A 456 19.96 11.25 6.86
C GLY A 456 19.02 11.50 8.05
N ALA A 457 17.69 11.42 7.82
CA ALA A 457 16.69 11.72 8.83
C ALA A 457 16.45 10.52 9.76
N PHE A 458 16.24 9.33 9.19
CA PHE A 458 15.95 8.09 9.93
C PHE A 458 16.60 6.89 9.25
N SER A 459 17.03 5.91 10.05
CA SER A 459 17.41 4.58 9.57
C SER A 459 16.17 3.79 9.11
N ALA A 460 16.38 2.70 8.34
CA ALA A 460 15.29 1.79 7.97
C ALA A 460 14.56 1.22 9.19
N ARG A 461 15.30 0.88 10.26
CA ARG A 461 14.74 0.40 11.51
C ARG A 461 13.77 1.42 12.12
N GLU A 462 14.20 2.66 12.27
CA GLU A 462 13.37 3.73 12.85
C GLU A 462 12.14 4.02 11.99
N THR A 463 12.30 4.06 10.65
CA THR A 463 11.16 4.25 9.73
C THR A 463 10.14 3.12 9.86
N ILE A 464 10.59 1.85 9.92
CA ILE A 464 9.70 0.69 10.10
C ILE A 464 9.02 0.73 11.47
N ALA A 465 9.77 1.05 12.54
CA ALA A 465 9.22 1.15 13.91
C ALA A 465 8.10 2.19 14.00
N ASN A 466 8.25 3.34 13.33
CA ASN A 466 7.25 4.41 13.34
C ASN A 466 6.09 4.20 12.33
N TRP A 467 6.20 3.28 11.39
CA TRP A 467 5.20 3.07 10.34
C TRP A 467 3.77 2.80 10.84
N PRO A 468 3.55 2.01 11.93
CA PRO A 468 2.22 1.82 12.50
C PRO A 468 1.56 3.13 12.97
N ASN A 469 2.31 4.08 13.53
CA ASN A 469 1.81 5.39 13.97
C ASN A 469 1.36 6.22 12.76
N VAL A 470 2.20 6.30 11.73
CA VAL A 470 1.85 6.95 10.46
C VAL A 470 0.56 6.38 9.88
N ARG A 471 0.42 5.04 9.82
CA ARG A 471 -0.79 4.39 9.30
C ARG A 471 -2.04 4.71 10.13
N ARG A 472 -1.90 4.84 11.45
CA ARG A 472 -3.00 5.22 12.34
C ARG A 472 -3.45 6.65 12.07
N ALA A 473 -2.52 7.59 11.94
CA ALA A 473 -2.80 8.98 11.64
C ALA A 473 -3.46 9.14 10.26
N GLU A 474 -2.99 8.42 9.24
CA GLU A 474 -3.59 8.42 7.90
C GLU A 474 -5.07 7.99 7.91
N VAL A 475 -5.40 6.93 8.65
CA VAL A 475 -6.78 6.45 8.78
C VAL A 475 -7.66 7.47 9.50
N LYS A 476 -7.12 8.18 10.49
CA LYS A 476 -7.85 9.17 11.27
C LYS A 476 -8.02 10.51 10.55
N TRP A 477 -6.97 11.00 9.87
CA TRP A 477 -6.88 12.39 9.46
C TRP A 477 -6.82 12.62 7.94
N ILE A 478 -6.53 11.59 7.13
CA ILE A 478 -6.27 11.76 5.69
C ILE A 478 -7.30 11.03 4.84
N TYR A 479 -7.45 9.70 5.02
CA TYR A 479 -8.37 8.90 4.21
C TYR A 479 -9.86 9.27 4.32
N PRO A 480 -10.39 9.81 5.44
CA PRO A 480 -11.78 10.25 5.49
C PRO A 480 -12.14 11.30 4.44
N TYR A 481 -11.18 12.09 3.98
CA TYR A 481 -11.40 13.15 2.99
C TYR A 481 -11.06 12.73 1.55
N GLN A 482 -10.66 11.49 1.31
CA GLN A 482 -10.23 11.02 0.00
C GLN A 482 -11.33 11.16 -1.07
N GLU A 483 -12.55 10.73 -0.76
CA GLU A 483 -13.67 10.77 -1.70
C GLU A 483 -14.31 12.17 -1.83
N THR A 484 -13.91 13.16 -0.98
CA THR A 484 -14.35 14.55 -1.11
C THR A 484 -13.56 15.33 -2.17
N ALA A 485 -12.42 14.81 -2.62
CA ALA A 485 -11.59 15.46 -3.65
C ALA A 485 -12.34 15.61 -4.98
N ASP A 486 -12.10 16.72 -5.71
CA ASP A 486 -12.56 16.89 -7.09
C ASP A 486 -11.86 15.91 -8.02
N VAL A 487 -10.57 15.67 -7.80
CA VAL A 487 -9.74 14.74 -8.57
C VAL A 487 -8.87 13.88 -7.66
N LEU A 488 -8.79 12.58 -7.98
CA LEU A 488 -7.77 11.68 -7.43
C LEU A 488 -6.67 11.48 -8.46
N PHE A 489 -5.41 11.69 -8.03
CA PHE A 489 -4.24 11.43 -8.86
C PHE A 489 -3.51 10.19 -8.37
N ASN A 490 -3.26 9.24 -9.29
CA ASN A 490 -2.45 8.06 -9.01
C ASN A 490 -0.97 8.35 -9.25
N SER A 491 -0.19 8.41 -8.18
CA SER A 491 1.26 8.62 -8.23
C SER A 491 2.07 7.34 -8.36
N ALA A 492 1.44 6.17 -8.43
CA ALA A 492 2.15 4.91 -8.62
C ALA A 492 2.83 4.88 -9.99
N TYR A 493 4.02 4.34 -10.00
CA TYR A 493 4.84 4.24 -11.20
C TYR A 493 5.01 2.76 -11.57
N LEU A 494 4.89 2.44 -12.85
CA LEU A 494 4.86 1.04 -13.30
C LEU A 494 6.12 0.24 -12.93
N LEU A 495 7.30 0.86 -13.13
CA LEU A 495 8.60 0.24 -12.84
C LEU A 495 9.16 0.57 -11.45
N GLU A 496 8.33 1.14 -10.59
CA GLU A 496 8.78 1.71 -9.32
C GLU A 496 9.54 0.73 -8.44
N PHE A 497 9.01 -0.48 -8.26
CA PHE A 497 9.66 -1.49 -7.41
C PHE A 497 10.99 -1.96 -8.00
N ALA A 498 11.07 -2.08 -9.33
CA ALA A 498 12.29 -2.43 -10.03
C ALA A 498 13.39 -1.36 -9.84
N VAL A 499 13.02 -0.09 -9.85
CA VAL A 499 13.93 1.04 -9.56
C VAL A 499 14.26 1.11 -8.08
N LEU A 500 13.24 1.07 -7.20
CA LEU A 500 13.44 1.15 -5.75
C LEU A 500 14.27 -0.01 -5.20
N ARG A 501 14.22 -1.18 -5.83
CA ARG A 501 15.02 -2.34 -5.43
C ARG A 501 16.50 -1.98 -5.30
N THR A 502 17.08 -1.27 -6.28
CA THR A 502 18.50 -0.90 -6.31
C THR A 502 18.94 -0.04 -5.11
N HIS A 503 18.01 0.73 -4.55
CA HIS A 503 18.24 1.58 -3.39
C HIS A 503 17.85 0.86 -2.07
N ALA A 504 16.67 0.27 -2.03
CA ALA A 504 16.05 -0.24 -0.82
C ALA A 504 16.74 -1.51 -0.27
N GLU A 505 17.23 -2.42 -1.12
CA GLU A 505 17.86 -3.68 -0.65
C GLU A 505 19.03 -3.41 0.30
N ARG A 506 19.92 -2.49 -0.05
CA ARG A 506 21.08 -2.14 0.79
C ARG A 506 20.65 -1.52 2.13
N ILE A 507 19.62 -0.68 2.09
CA ILE A 507 19.12 0.03 3.27
C ILE A 507 18.42 -0.96 4.21
N LEU A 508 17.55 -1.83 3.67
CA LEU A 508 16.85 -2.86 4.45
C LEU A 508 17.80 -3.89 5.06
N ALA A 509 18.89 -4.25 4.36
CA ALA A 509 19.90 -5.16 4.85
C ALA A 509 20.65 -4.65 6.09
N THR A 510 20.59 -3.34 6.41
CA THR A 510 21.17 -2.77 7.62
C THR A 510 20.36 -3.05 8.90
N VAL A 511 19.10 -3.51 8.77
CA VAL A 511 18.23 -3.76 9.93
C VAL A 511 18.70 -5.02 10.68
N PRO A 512 19.03 -4.92 11.98
CA PRO A 512 19.56 -6.04 12.75
C PRO A 512 18.54 -7.17 12.92
N LYS A 513 18.99 -8.42 12.84
CA LYS A 513 18.11 -9.61 12.99
C LYS A 513 17.49 -9.75 14.39
N ASN A 514 18.10 -9.15 15.41
CA ASN A 514 17.68 -9.24 16.80
C ASN A 514 16.65 -8.19 17.23
N CYS A 515 16.09 -7.40 16.28
CA CYS A 515 15.05 -6.43 16.58
C CYS A 515 13.71 -6.79 15.93
N PRO A 516 12.56 -6.33 16.48
CA PRO A 516 11.23 -6.63 15.96
C PRO A 516 11.00 -6.18 14.52
N GLU A 517 11.64 -5.07 14.11
CA GLU A 517 11.53 -4.46 12.78
C GLU A 517 12.12 -5.34 11.68
N TYR A 518 13.00 -6.30 12.07
CA TYR A 518 13.59 -7.23 11.10
C TYR A 518 12.55 -8.06 10.36
N SER A 519 11.43 -8.41 10.99
CA SER A 519 10.34 -9.14 10.34
C SER A 519 9.84 -8.42 9.08
N GLU A 520 9.63 -7.12 9.18
CA GLU A 520 9.14 -6.30 8.06
C GLU A 520 10.25 -6.03 7.04
N ALA A 521 11.46 -5.75 7.50
CA ALA A 521 12.62 -5.58 6.61
C ALA A 521 12.88 -6.84 5.78
N HIS A 522 12.85 -8.01 6.42
CA HIS A 522 13.03 -9.30 5.75
C HIS A 522 11.91 -9.59 4.73
N ARG A 523 10.65 -9.33 5.09
CA ARG A 523 9.51 -9.48 4.18
C ARG A 523 9.65 -8.58 2.94
N LEU A 524 10.05 -7.32 3.12
CA LEU A 524 10.27 -6.38 2.01
C LEU A 524 11.44 -6.79 1.12
N LEU A 525 12.52 -7.34 1.70
CA LEU A 525 13.65 -7.88 0.92
C LEU A 525 13.21 -9.06 0.05
N LEU A 526 12.45 -10.02 0.61
CA LEU A 526 11.89 -11.14 -0.13
C LEU A 526 10.95 -10.66 -1.24
N PHE A 527 10.13 -9.65 -0.96
CA PHE A 527 9.24 -9.05 -1.96
C PHE A 527 10.02 -8.38 -3.11
N LEU A 528 11.04 -7.59 -2.81
CA LEU A 528 11.84 -6.91 -3.81
C LEU A 528 12.63 -7.88 -4.70
N HIS A 529 12.95 -9.06 -4.19
CA HIS A 529 13.66 -10.11 -4.94
C HIS A 529 12.92 -10.55 -6.22
N TYR A 530 11.60 -10.43 -6.27
CA TYR A 530 10.81 -10.75 -7.48
C TYR A 530 11.02 -9.80 -8.65
N PHE A 531 11.55 -8.60 -8.45
CA PHE A 531 11.70 -7.59 -9.49
C PHE A 531 13.11 -7.61 -10.07
N ILE A 532 13.24 -7.62 -11.39
CA ILE A 532 14.52 -7.35 -12.02
C ILE A 532 14.90 -5.89 -11.77
N PRO A 533 16.12 -5.60 -11.24
CA PRO A 533 16.49 -4.23 -10.92
C PRO A 533 16.65 -3.40 -12.20
N VAL A 534 16.10 -2.19 -12.17
CA VAL A 534 16.18 -1.20 -13.26
C VAL A 534 16.96 0.02 -12.79
N SER A 535 17.89 0.50 -13.61
CA SER A 535 18.68 1.70 -13.30
C SER A 535 17.79 2.95 -13.26
N ASP A 536 18.05 3.82 -12.32
CA ASP A 536 17.38 5.12 -12.19
C ASP A 536 17.94 6.20 -13.15
N LYS A 537 19.01 5.90 -13.90
CA LYS A 537 19.68 6.86 -14.78
C LYS A 537 18.78 7.43 -15.88
N GLU A 538 17.81 6.64 -16.32
CA GLU A 538 16.88 7.03 -17.38
C GLU A 538 15.63 7.77 -16.90
N LEU A 539 15.44 7.85 -15.57
CA LEU A 539 14.35 8.63 -14.99
C LEU A 539 14.59 10.12 -15.22
N PRO A 540 13.63 10.87 -15.79
CA PRO A 540 13.79 12.30 -15.93
C PRO A 540 13.91 13.00 -14.56
N PRO A 541 14.58 14.17 -14.49
CA PRO A 541 14.72 14.91 -13.22
C PRO A 541 13.38 15.33 -12.59
N THR A 542 12.32 15.41 -13.40
CA THR A 542 10.96 15.77 -12.98
C THR A 542 10.12 14.57 -12.52
N SER A 543 10.65 13.36 -12.62
CA SER A 543 9.94 12.14 -12.19
C SER A 543 9.53 12.21 -10.72
N LEU A 544 8.32 11.70 -10.43
CA LEU A 544 7.84 11.60 -9.05
C LEU A 544 8.75 10.72 -8.18
N ILE A 545 9.36 9.69 -8.77
CA ILE A 545 10.26 8.77 -8.04
C ILE A 545 11.54 9.47 -7.59
N ARG A 546 12.06 10.43 -8.37
CA ARG A 546 13.28 11.20 -8.01
C ARG A 546 13.19 11.82 -6.63
N SER A 547 12.02 12.24 -6.19
CA SER A 547 11.85 12.82 -4.86
C SER A 547 12.15 11.86 -3.69
N PHE A 548 12.24 10.57 -3.97
CA PHE A 548 12.54 9.55 -2.97
C PHE A 548 13.97 9.02 -3.07
N ILE A 549 14.49 8.90 -4.28
CA ILE A 549 15.82 8.30 -4.52
C ILE A 549 16.96 9.33 -4.57
N GLY A 550 16.66 10.62 -4.77
CA GLY A 550 17.64 11.71 -4.90
C GLY A 550 17.85 12.17 -6.31
#